data_20e7656752d4766d9d557fda819209ef
#
_entry.id   20e7656752d4766d9d557fda819209ef
#
_cell.length_a   1.000
_cell.length_b   1.000
_cell.length_c   1.000
_cell.angle_alpha   90.00
_cell.angle_beta   90.00
_cell.angle_gamma   90.00
#
_symmetry.space_group_name_H-M   'P 1'
#
loop_
_entity.id
_entity.type
_entity.pdbx_description
1 polymer ?
#
loop_
_entity_poly.entity_id
_entity_poly.type
_entity_poly.pdbx_seq_one_letter_code
_entity_poly.pdbx_strand_id
1 'polypeptide(L)'
;MNPPHEFAVSGSDTRYVGRVVALRLDHVVMPGGRTTEREVVEHPGSVVVLPLHDDASVVMIDQYRHPLGRRIRELPAGLLDAPGEDPVTTARRELVEEVGYLARDWSVLVDLVASPGFSDEAVRVFLACGLTEVGRPPGGDDEEADLHVVRLPLAEAVRQVLTGEIVNASAVAGLLAAHAVLAGPGLGPSLIGPSLIGPSLIGPAELRPVDAPWPDRPTRFADRRGGTPP
;
A
#
# COMPACT_ATOMS: atom_id res chain seq x y z
N MET A 1 11.92 -11.86 34.24
CA MET A 1 11.02 -10.92 33.59
C MET A 1 9.66 -11.59 33.53
N ASN A 2 8.58 -10.90 33.93
CA ASN A 2 7.23 -11.43 33.71
C ASN A 2 6.95 -11.49 32.19
N PRO A 3 6.17 -12.50 31.73
CA PRO A 3 5.75 -12.53 30.32
C PRO A 3 4.98 -11.26 29.99
N PRO A 4 5.02 -10.83 28.67
CA PRO A 4 4.25 -9.68 28.24
C PRO A 4 2.76 -9.93 28.47
N HIS A 5 2.00 -8.87 28.77
CA HIS A 5 0.56 -8.95 28.97
C HIS A 5 -0.13 -9.32 27.63
N GLU A 6 -1.04 -10.31 27.69
CA GLU A 6 -1.92 -10.64 26.57
C GLU A 6 -3.17 -9.74 26.64
N PHE A 7 -3.38 -8.93 25.61
CA PHE A 7 -4.54 -8.05 25.49
C PHE A 7 -5.77 -8.84 24.98
N ALA A 8 -6.32 -9.68 25.87
CA ALA A 8 -7.45 -10.52 25.52
C ALA A 8 -8.70 -9.69 25.21
N VAL A 9 -9.40 -10.03 24.12
CA VAL A 9 -10.69 -9.46 23.77
C VAL A 9 -11.79 -10.28 24.42
N SER A 10 -12.49 -9.68 25.40
CA SER A 10 -13.58 -10.32 26.16
C SER A 10 -14.96 -10.20 25.48
N GLY A 11 -15.08 -9.32 24.51
CA GLY A 11 -16.29 -9.10 23.72
C GLY A 11 -16.01 -8.17 22.54
N SER A 12 -16.84 -8.23 21.52
CA SER A 12 -16.73 -7.39 20.32
C SER A 12 -18.12 -7.08 19.76
N ASP A 13 -18.43 -5.81 19.59
CA ASP A 13 -19.70 -5.32 19.05
C ASP A 13 -19.49 -4.60 17.72
N THR A 14 -20.12 -5.08 16.65
CA THR A 14 -20.11 -4.39 15.36
C THR A 14 -21.08 -3.22 15.40
N ARG A 15 -20.59 -2.01 15.10
CA ARG A 15 -21.38 -0.76 15.10
C ARG A 15 -21.82 -0.34 13.71
N TYR A 16 -21.02 -0.65 12.70
CA TYR A 16 -21.31 -0.28 11.32
C TYR A 16 -20.62 -1.25 10.36
N VAL A 17 -21.28 -1.56 9.25
CA VAL A 17 -20.68 -2.28 8.12
C VAL A 17 -21.03 -1.52 6.85
N GLY A 18 -20.00 -0.95 6.23
CA GLY A 18 -20.10 -0.23 4.96
C GLY A 18 -19.54 -1.04 3.79
N ARG A 19 -19.40 -0.35 2.66
CA ARG A 19 -18.85 -0.93 1.42
C ARG A 19 -17.35 -1.18 1.51
N VAL A 20 -16.61 -0.28 2.19
CA VAL A 20 -15.14 -0.28 2.25
C VAL A 20 -14.64 -0.58 3.65
N VAL A 21 -15.37 -0.19 4.69
CA VAL A 21 -14.94 -0.34 6.09
C VAL A 21 -16.06 -0.87 6.96
N ALA A 22 -15.70 -1.51 8.09
CA ALA A 22 -16.60 -1.74 9.20
C ALA A 22 -16.03 -1.13 10.47
N LEU A 23 -16.90 -0.73 11.40
CA LEU A 23 -16.52 -0.25 12.73
C LEU A 23 -16.97 -1.26 13.77
N ARG A 24 -16.05 -1.70 14.62
CA ARG A 24 -16.35 -2.51 15.80
C ARG A 24 -15.79 -1.88 17.08
N LEU A 25 -16.42 -2.22 18.20
CA LEU A 25 -15.93 -1.95 19.54
C LEU A 25 -15.44 -3.25 20.17
N ASP A 26 -14.17 -3.33 20.50
CA ASP A 26 -13.59 -4.46 21.22
C ASP A 26 -13.45 -4.13 22.71
N HIS A 27 -13.92 -5.04 23.58
CA HIS A 27 -13.72 -4.96 25.03
C HIS A 27 -12.41 -5.67 25.39
N VAL A 28 -11.36 -4.91 25.68
CA VAL A 28 -10.00 -5.40 25.85
C VAL A 28 -9.61 -5.41 27.31
N VAL A 29 -9.09 -6.54 27.79
CA VAL A 29 -8.56 -6.67 29.14
C VAL A 29 -7.17 -6.03 29.21
N MET A 30 -7.04 -4.99 30.02
CA MET A 30 -5.80 -4.22 30.19
C MET A 30 -4.91 -4.83 31.26
N PRO A 31 -3.60 -4.52 31.30
CA PRO A 31 -2.75 -4.80 32.43
C PRO A 31 -3.38 -4.28 33.74
N GLY A 32 -3.56 -5.13 34.72
CA GLY A 32 -4.29 -4.80 35.95
C GLY A 32 -5.76 -5.23 35.96
N GLY A 33 -6.25 -5.92 34.94
CA GLY A 33 -7.56 -6.61 34.89
C GLY A 33 -8.76 -5.72 34.58
N ARG A 34 -8.57 -4.41 34.38
CA ARG A 34 -9.65 -3.51 33.92
C ARG A 34 -9.95 -3.74 32.45
N THR A 35 -11.22 -3.86 32.10
CA THR A 35 -11.67 -3.85 30.70
C THR A 35 -11.85 -2.42 30.20
N THR A 36 -11.42 -2.16 28.96
CA THR A 36 -11.61 -0.89 28.27
C THR A 36 -12.06 -1.12 26.83
N GLU A 37 -12.78 -0.18 26.27
CA GLU A 37 -13.22 -0.24 24.89
C GLU A 37 -12.11 0.23 23.94
N ARG A 38 -12.05 -0.40 22.75
CA ARG A 38 -11.22 0.00 21.61
C ARG A 38 -12.06 0.05 20.37
N GLU A 39 -12.07 1.21 19.73
CA GLU A 39 -12.65 1.39 18.41
C GLU A 39 -11.67 0.84 17.37
N VAL A 40 -12.18 -0.03 16.48
CA VAL A 40 -11.38 -0.61 15.40
C VAL A 40 -12.11 -0.45 14.08
N VAL A 41 -11.47 0.21 13.14
CA VAL A 41 -11.89 0.25 11.74
C VAL A 41 -11.30 -0.96 11.03
N GLU A 42 -12.17 -1.87 10.59
CA GLU A 42 -11.80 -3.01 9.76
C GLU A 42 -11.75 -2.60 8.29
N HIS A 43 -10.70 -3.01 7.59
CA HIS A 43 -10.44 -2.70 6.19
C HIS A 43 -10.08 -3.99 5.42
N PRO A 44 -10.40 -4.12 4.11
CA PRO A 44 -10.04 -5.31 3.34
C PRO A 44 -8.52 -5.47 3.13
N GLY A 45 -7.76 -4.41 3.39
CA GLY A 45 -6.38 -4.28 2.95
C GLY A 45 -6.30 -3.79 1.52
N SER A 46 -5.10 -3.39 1.11
CA SER A 46 -4.87 -2.91 -0.26
C SER A 46 -3.50 -3.31 -0.78
N VAL A 47 -3.37 -3.29 -2.08
CA VAL A 47 -2.10 -3.40 -2.79
C VAL A 47 -1.81 -2.08 -3.47
N VAL A 48 -0.52 -1.77 -3.56
CA VAL A 48 0.01 -0.60 -4.26
C VAL A 48 1.11 -1.07 -5.20
N VAL A 49 1.18 -0.49 -6.37
CA VAL A 49 2.19 -0.83 -7.35
C VAL A 49 3.12 0.35 -7.56
N LEU A 50 4.42 0.13 -7.50
CA LEU A 50 5.44 1.05 -7.97
C LEU A 50 5.92 0.60 -9.35
N PRO A 51 5.36 1.15 -10.44
CA PRO A 51 5.77 0.82 -11.80
C PRO A 51 7.05 1.59 -12.12
N LEU A 52 8.14 0.86 -12.36
CA LEU A 52 9.47 1.43 -12.60
C LEU A 52 9.94 1.11 -14.01
N HIS A 53 10.24 2.13 -14.79
CA HIS A 53 10.88 2.00 -16.09
C HIS A 53 12.40 1.81 -15.97
N ASP A 54 13.02 1.29 -17.02
CA ASP A 54 14.46 1.04 -17.12
C ASP A 54 15.29 2.35 -17.02
N ASP A 55 14.70 3.51 -17.35
CA ASP A 55 15.29 4.83 -17.18
C ASP A 55 15.14 5.41 -15.76
N ALA A 56 14.74 4.58 -14.80
CA ALA A 56 14.45 4.96 -13.42
C ALA A 56 13.35 6.03 -13.29
N SER A 57 12.41 6.12 -14.21
CA SER A 57 11.18 6.88 -14.04
C SER A 57 10.06 5.99 -13.45
N VAL A 58 9.20 6.59 -12.64
CA VAL A 58 8.03 5.95 -12.02
C VAL A 58 6.75 6.47 -12.65
N VAL A 59 5.74 5.59 -12.73
CA VAL A 59 4.39 5.97 -13.15
C VAL A 59 3.54 6.16 -11.90
N MET A 60 2.87 7.30 -11.80
CA MET A 60 2.02 7.72 -10.69
C MET A 60 0.69 8.23 -11.22
N ILE A 61 -0.25 8.45 -10.32
CA ILE A 61 -1.57 9.02 -10.60
C ILE A 61 -1.82 10.24 -9.72
N ASP A 62 -2.52 11.24 -10.25
CA ASP A 62 -3.12 12.30 -9.47
C ASP A 62 -4.63 11.99 -9.33
N GLN A 63 -5.06 11.63 -8.11
CA GLN A 63 -6.42 11.19 -7.80
C GLN A 63 -7.09 12.12 -6.78
N TYR A 64 -8.39 12.40 -6.96
CA TYR A 64 -9.19 13.09 -5.96
C TYR A 64 -9.49 12.16 -4.79
N ARG A 65 -9.19 12.61 -3.57
CA ARG A 65 -9.52 11.90 -2.34
C ARG A 65 -10.55 12.69 -1.54
N HIS A 66 -11.78 12.20 -1.54
CA HIS A 66 -12.91 12.88 -0.91
C HIS A 66 -12.67 13.23 0.57
N PRO A 67 -12.09 12.37 1.43
CA PRO A 67 -11.82 12.73 2.83
C PRO A 67 -10.88 13.92 3.00
N LEU A 68 -10.03 14.19 2.00
CA LEU A 68 -9.09 15.31 2.00
C LEU A 68 -9.64 16.56 1.25
N GLY A 69 -10.69 16.38 0.46
CA GLY A 69 -11.28 17.42 -0.38
C GLY A 69 -10.35 17.95 -1.48
N ARG A 70 -9.33 17.16 -1.88
CA ARG A 70 -8.34 17.58 -2.88
C ARG A 70 -7.73 16.38 -3.62
N ARG A 71 -7.07 16.69 -4.74
CA ARG A 71 -6.23 15.71 -5.44
C ARG A 71 -4.89 15.56 -4.72
N ILE A 72 -4.38 14.35 -4.69
CA ILE A 72 -3.03 14.03 -4.23
C ILE A 72 -2.38 13.07 -5.22
N ARG A 73 -1.04 13.09 -5.23
CA ARG A 73 -0.23 12.20 -6.05
C ARG A 73 0.00 10.89 -5.33
N GLU A 74 -0.32 9.80 -6.01
CA GLU A 74 -0.29 8.44 -5.48
C GLU A 74 0.39 7.46 -6.45
N LEU A 75 0.71 6.29 -5.98
CA LEU A 75 1.00 5.12 -6.79
C LEU A 75 -0.32 4.41 -7.13
N PRO A 76 -0.42 3.71 -8.27
CA PRO A 76 -1.56 2.84 -8.58
C PRO A 76 -1.88 1.88 -7.44
N ALA A 77 -3.17 1.71 -7.11
CA ALA A 77 -3.57 0.99 -5.91
C ALA A 77 -4.97 0.39 -6.02
N GLY A 78 -5.18 -0.80 -5.46
CA GLY A 78 -6.49 -1.44 -5.40
C GLY A 78 -6.78 -2.12 -4.07
N LEU A 79 -8.07 -2.25 -3.77
CA LEU A 79 -8.56 -2.94 -2.58
C LEU A 79 -8.52 -4.47 -2.77
N LEU A 80 -8.25 -5.19 -1.68
CA LEU A 80 -8.35 -6.65 -1.64
C LEU A 80 -9.79 -7.08 -1.30
N ASP A 81 -10.74 -6.61 -2.07
CA ASP A 81 -12.16 -6.81 -1.82
C ASP A 81 -12.81 -7.92 -2.68
N ALA A 82 -12.07 -8.49 -3.63
CA ALA A 82 -12.49 -9.66 -4.39
C ALA A 82 -12.20 -10.95 -3.61
N PRO A 83 -13.22 -11.76 -3.25
CA PRO A 83 -13.01 -12.97 -2.47
C PRO A 83 -12.05 -13.97 -3.15
N GLY A 84 -11.00 -14.35 -2.44
CA GLY A 84 -10.02 -15.35 -2.91
C GLY A 84 -9.01 -14.81 -3.93
N GLU A 85 -9.05 -13.55 -4.31
CA GLU A 85 -8.05 -12.97 -5.19
C GLU A 85 -6.69 -12.84 -4.47
N ASP A 86 -5.64 -13.28 -5.16
CA ASP A 86 -4.29 -13.16 -4.65
C ASP A 86 -3.80 -11.71 -4.80
N PRO A 87 -3.09 -11.13 -3.80
CA PRO A 87 -2.64 -9.74 -3.82
C PRO A 87 -1.89 -9.33 -5.10
N VAL A 88 -1.03 -10.19 -5.64
CA VAL A 88 -0.31 -9.84 -6.88
C VAL A 88 -1.25 -9.85 -8.10
N THR A 89 -2.32 -10.62 -8.07
CA THR A 89 -3.35 -10.63 -9.14
C THR A 89 -4.10 -9.30 -9.15
N THR A 90 -4.54 -8.82 -7.97
CA THR A 90 -5.12 -7.48 -7.81
C THR A 90 -4.13 -6.41 -8.31
N ALA A 91 -2.87 -6.47 -7.89
CA ALA A 91 -1.86 -5.49 -8.29
C ALA A 91 -1.66 -5.43 -9.82
N ARG A 92 -1.68 -6.60 -10.50
CA ARG A 92 -1.58 -6.67 -11.97
C ARG A 92 -2.78 -6.07 -12.67
N ARG A 93 -3.96 -6.32 -12.15
CA ARG A 93 -5.22 -5.78 -12.68
C ARG A 93 -5.22 -4.25 -12.57
N GLU A 94 -4.95 -3.71 -11.38
CA GLU A 94 -4.91 -2.27 -11.12
C GLU A 94 -3.85 -1.54 -11.96
N LEU A 95 -2.68 -2.16 -12.18
CA LEU A 95 -1.66 -1.57 -13.05
C LEU A 95 -2.16 -1.34 -14.47
N VAL A 96 -3.01 -2.24 -14.99
CA VAL A 96 -3.61 -2.08 -16.34
C VAL A 96 -4.76 -1.07 -16.30
N GLU A 97 -5.66 -1.20 -15.33
CA GLU A 97 -6.89 -0.39 -15.24
C GLU A 97 -6.56 1.08 -14.99
N GLU A 98 -5.68 1.40 -14.04
CA GLU A 98 -5.39 2.77 -13.66
C GLU A 98 -4.36 3.48 -14.57
N VAL A 99 -3.33 2.75 -15.04
CA VAL A 99 -2.21 3.40 -15.77
C VAL A 99 -1.89 2.79 -17.13
N GLY A 100 -2.49 1.67 -17.50
CA GLY A 100 -2.37 1.08 -18.84
C GLY A 100 -1.05 0.36 -19.10
N TYR A 101 -0.44 -0.24 -18.09
CA TYR A 101 0.81 -0.99 -18.22
C TYR A 101 0.68 -2.46 -17.82
N LEU A 102 1.43 -3.32 -18.50
CA LEU A 102 1.80 -4.65 -18.04
C LEU A 102 3.23 -4.61 -17.51
N ALA A 103 3.56 -5.48 -16.57
CA ALA A 103 4.91 -5.65 -16.07
C ALA A 103 5.33 -7.12 -16.11
N ARG A 104 6.60 -7.38 -16.46
CA ARG A 104 7.16 -8.73 -16.53
C ARG A 104 7.63 -9.20 -15.15
N ASP A 105 8.33 -8.36 -14.42
CA ASP A 105 9.03 -8.71 -13.20
C ASP A 105 8.34 -8.05 -12.00
N TRP A 106 8.07 -8.85 -10.96
CA TRP A 106 7.35 -8.43 -9.76
C TRP A 106 8.07 -8.86 -8.50
N SER A 107 8.13 -8.01 -7.52
CA SER A 107 8.66 -8.30 -6.18
C SER A 107 7.87 -7.55 -5.12
N VAL A 108 7.84 -8.04 -3.89
CA VAL A 108 7.33 -7.27 -2.75
C VAL A 108 8.38 -6.24 -2.35
N LEU A 109 8.03 -4.97 -2.40
CA LEU A 109 8.92 -3.88 -2.04
C LEU A 109 8.86 -3.58 -0.54
N VAL A 110 7.68 -3.31 -0.01
CA VAL A 110 7.47 -3.02 1.42
C VAL A 110 6.04 -3.33 1.83
N ASP A 111 5.85 -3.77 3.08
CA ASP A 111 4.54 -3.88 3.72
C ASP A 111 4.37 -2.76 4.74
N LEU A 112 3.14 -2.25 4.86
CA LEU A 112 2.77 -1.14 5.74
C LEU A 112 1.57 -1.51 6.58
N VAL A 113 1.50 -0.99 7.80
CA VAL A 113 0.28 -0.86 8.59
C VAL A 113 -0.03 0.62 8.65
N ALA A 114 -1.15 1.05 8.04
CA ALA A 114 -1.39 2.46 7.77
C ALA A 114 -1.74 3.27 9.04
N SER A 115 -2.62 2.75 9.88
CA SER A 115 -3.13 3.47 11.06
C SER A 115 -3.34 2.53 12.26
N PRO A 116 -2.27 1.89 12.81
CA PRO A 116 -2.37 0.81 13.80
C PRO A 116 -3.00 1.25 15.13
N GLY A 117 -3.21 2.53 15.35
CA GLY A 117 -3.87 3.06 16.54
C GLY A 117 -5.37 2.80 16.58
N PHE A 118 -6.01 2.60 15.41
CA PHE A 118 -7.46 2.39 15.33
C PHE A 118 -7.93 1.57 14.11
N SER A 119 -7.05 1.17 13.22
CA SER A 119 -7.41 0.40 12.02
C SER A 119 -6.48 -0.80 11.86
N ASP A 120 -7.01 -1.88 11.29
CA ASP A 120 -6.25 -3.03 10.83
C ASP A 120 -5.82 -2.90 9.36
N GLU A 121 -5.95 -1.71 8.76
CA GLU A 121 -5.53 -1.44 7.40
C GLU A 121 -4.06 -1.75 7.20
N ALA A 122 -3.79 -2.73 6.36
CA ALA A 122 -2.46 -3.07 5.91
C ALA A 122 -2.36 -2.94 4.39
N VAL A 123 -1.19 -2.52 3.92
CA VAL A 123 -0.90 -2.26 2.51
C VAL A 123 0.36 -3.00 2.11
N ARG A 124 0.32 -3.71 0.98
CA ARG A 124 1.51 -4.30 0.36
C ARG A 124 1.88 -3.52 -0.88
N VAL A 125 3.09 -2.98 -0.91
CA VAL A 125 3.64 -2.30 -2.09
C VAL A 125 4.46 -3.28 -2.90
N PHE A 126 4.10 -3.46 -4.18
CA PHE A 126 4.84 -4.24 -5.15
C PHE A 126 5.72 -3.32 -6.01
N LEU A 127 6.94 -3.77 -6.32
CA LEU A 127 7.75 -3.23 -7.39
C LEU A 127 7.41 -3.98 -8.68
N ALA A 128 7.11 -3.24 -9.74
CA ALA A 128 6.80 -3.76 -11.07
C ALA A 128 7.80 -3.20 -12.10
N CYS A 129 8.57 -4.09 -12.75
CA CYS A 129 9.59 -3.74 -13.73
C CYS A 129 9.36 -4.45 -15.08
N GLY A 130 10.11 -4.04 -16.11
CA GLY A 130 9.92 -4.56 -17.46
C GLY A 130 8.56 -4.17 -18.02
N LEU A 131 8.23 -2.88 -17.90
CA LEU A 131 6.92 -2.32 -18.25
C LEU A 131 6.68 -2.34 -19.76
N THR A 132 5.46 -2.69 -20.14
CA THR A 132 4.96 -2.61 -21.51
C THR A 132 3.65 -1.82 -21.49
N GLU A 133 3.59 -0.73 -22.23
CA GLU A 133 2.37 0.07 -22.36
C GLU A 133 1.35 -0.64 -23.25
N VAL A 134 0.13 -0.82 -22.73
CA VAL A 134 -0.99 -1.47 -23.42
C VAL A 134 -2.21 -0.56 -23.54
N GLY A 135 -2.16 0.61 -22.89
CA GLY A 135 -3.29 1.51 -22.76
C GLY A 135 -4.29 1.06 -21.69
N ARG A 136 -5.03 2.02 -21.18
CA ARG A 136 -6.11 1.78 -20.23
C ARG A 136 -7.33 1.17 -20.95
N PRO A 137 -8.02 0.18 -20.36
CA PRO A 137 -9.23 -0.36 -20.93
C PRO A 137 -10.32 0.73 -21.02
N PRO A 138 -11.16 0.74 -22.07
CA PRO A 138 -12.29 1.65 -22.13
C PRO A 138 -13.36 1.27 -21.12
N GLY A 139 -13.97 2.25 -20.44
CA GLY A 139 -15.15 2.04 -19.60
C GLY A 139 -14.88 1.75 -18.13
N GLY A 140 -13.78 2.25 -17.58
CA GLY A 140 -13.56 2.28 -16.11
C GLY A 140 -14.65 3.06 -15.37
N ASP A 141 -14.73 2.85 -14.05
CA ASP A 141 -15.64 3.62 -13.18
C ASP A 141 -15.39 5.12 -13.29
N ASP A 142 -16.39 5.94 -12.92
CA ASP A 142 -16.30 7.41 -12.99
C ASP A 142 -15.07 7.98 -12.26
N GLU A 143 -14.63 7.32 -11.17
CA GLU A 143 -13.42 7.70 -10.42
C GLU A 143 -12.15 7.42 -11.23
N GLU A 144 -12.08 6.30 -11.95
CA GLU A 144 -10.94 5.96 -12.81
C GLU A 144 -10.84 6.87 -14.03
N ALA A 145 -11.99 7.32 -14.57
CA ALA A 145 -12.03 8.25 -15.70
C ALA A 145 -11.37 9.60 -15.38
N ASP A 146 -11.32 10.00 -14.12
CA ASP A 146 -10.76 11.25 -13.62
C ASP A 146 -9.28 11.13 -13.17
N LEU A 147 -8.66 9.96 -13.30
CA LEU A 147 -7.25 9.75 -12.99
C LEU A 147 -6.33 10.40 -14.01
N HIS A 148 -5.37 11.17 -13.53
CA HIS A 148 -4.31 11.76 -14.35
C HIS A 148 -3.02 10.98 -14.16
N VAL A 149 -2.61 10.25 -15.20
CA VAL A 149 -1.35 9.49 -15.18
C VAL A 149 -0.17 10.44 -15.34
N VAL A 150 0.82 10.32 -14.47
CA VAL A 150 2.04 11.14 -14.46
C VAL A 150 3.25 10.22 -14.45
N ARG A 151 4.21 10.50 -15.32
CA ARG A 151 5.52 9.83 -15.31
C ARG A 151 6.60 10.85 -14.96
N LEU A 152 7.44 10.52 -13.97
CA LEU A 152 8.53 11.39 -13.54
C LEU A 152 9.72 10.56 -13.04
N PRO A 153 10.96 11.13 -13.08
CA PRO A 153 12.12 10.45 -12.52
C PRO A 153 11.90 10.09 -11.04
N LEU A 154 12.31 8.90 -10.60
CA LEU A 154 12.21 8.47 -9.20
C LEU A 154 12.86 9.49 -8.24
N ALA A 155 13.99 10.05 -8.63
CA ALA A 155 14.67 11.08 -7.85
C ALA A 155 13.81 12.33 -7.64
N GLU A 156 13.06 12.74 -8.66
CA GLU A 156 12.12 13.87 -8.56
C GLU A 156 10.93 13.51 -7.68
N ALA A 157 10.40 12.29 -7.78
CA ALA A 157 9.36 11.81 -6.90
C ALA A 157 9.81 11.81 -5.43
N VAL A 158 11.02 11.35 -5.15
CA VAL A 158 11.63 11.41 -3.81
C VAL A 158 11.82 12.85 -3.34
N ARG A 159 12.27 13.77 -4.19
CA ARG A 159 12.32 15.20 -3.87
C ARG A 159 10.92 15.70 -3.45
N GLN A 160 9.89 15.38 -4.21
CA GLN A 160 8.50 15.77 -3.92
C GLN A 160 7.98 15.18 -2.60
N VAL A 161 8.41 13.98 -2.22
CA VAL A 161 8.16 13.43 -0.88
C VAL A 161 8.80 14.29 0.20
N LEU A 162 10.08 14.62 0.04
CA LEU A 162 10.85 15.38 1.05
C LEU A 162 10.40 16.84 1.17
N THR A 163 9.81 17.41 0.12
CA THR A 163 9.24 18.77 0.12
C THR A 163 7.75 18.81 0.51
N GLY A 164 7.11 17.64 0.74
CA GLY A 164 5.71 17.57 1.16
C GLY A 164 4.69 17.74 0.03
N GLU A 165 5.12 17.63 -1.22
CA GLU A 165 4.23 17.63 -2.39
C GLU A 165 3.53 16.26 -2.55
N ILE A 166 4.27 15.16 -2.31
CA ILE A 166 3.72 13.80 -2.21
C ILE A 166 3.55 13.44 -0.75
N VAL A 167 2.31 13.18 -0.33
CA VAL A 167 1.95 12.97 1.09
C VAL A 167 1.20 11.65 1.32
N ASN A 168 0.82 10.91 0.27
CA ASN A 168 0.19 9.60 0.42
C ASN A 168 1.17 8.63 1.07
N ALA A 169 0.80 8.01 2.19
CA ALA A 169 1.70 7.19 3.00
C ALA A 169 2.33 6.03 2.22
N SER A 170 1.53 5.32 1.41
CA SER A 170 2.00 4.19 0.61
C SER A 170 2.94 4.64 -0.50
N ALA A 171 2.65 5.79 -1.15
CA ALA A 171 3.54 6.38 -2.15
C ALA A 171 4.85 6.83 -1.52
N VAL A 172 4.82 7.51 -0.37
CA VAL A 172 6.01 7.92 0.39
C VAL A 172 6.89 6.71 0.71
N ALA A 173 6.30 5.66 1.30
CA ALA A 173 7.05 4.47 1.68
C ALA A 173 7.61 3.71 0.46
N GLY A 174 6.80 3.53 -0.59
CA GLY A 174 7.21 2.85 -1.82
C GLY A 174 8.34 3.57 -2.53
N LEU A 175 8.22 4.90 -2.71
CA LEU A 175 9.25 5.70 -3.38
C LEU A 175 10.58 5.72 -2.62
N LEU A 176 10.53 5.87 -1.29
CA LEU A 176 11.75 5.85 -0.46
C LEU A 176 12.38 4.45 -0.43
N ALA A 177 11.57 3.38 -0.36
CA ALA A 177 12.07 2.02 -0.41
C ALA A 177 12.72 1.70 -1.78
N ALA A 178 12.05 2.07 -2.90
CA ALA A 178 12.63 1.90 -4.23
C ALA A 178 13.94 2.67 -4.39
N HIS A 179 13.97 3.90 -3.90
CA HIS A 179 15.20 4.71 -3.92
C HIS A 179 16.33 4.03 -3.14
N ALA A 180 16.05 3.49 -1.95
CA ALA A 180 17.03 2.77 -1.14
C ALA A 180 17.56 1.50 -1.82
N VAL A 181 16.69 0.75 -2.50
CA VAL A 181 17.07 -0.45 -3.27
C VAL A 181 17.92 -0.11 -4.48
N LEU A 182 17.60 0.97 -5.19
CA LEU A 182 18.29 1.37 -6.42
C LEU A 182 19.55 2.22 -6.20
N ALA A 183 19.68 2.85 -5.04
CA ALA A 183 20.88 3.65 -4.68
C ALA A 183 22.13 2.82 -4.40
N GLY A 184 22.14 1.53 -4.77
CA GLY A 184 23.30 0.65 -4.61
C GLY A 184 24.56 1.12 -5.36
N PRO A 185 25.72 0.57 -5.04
CA PRO A 185 27.01 0.96 -5.66
C PRO A 185 27.03 0.58 -7.14
N GLY A 186 26.55 1.47 -8.03
CA GLY A 186 26.57 1.26 -9.48
C GLY A 186 25.59 2.09 -10.29
N LEU A 187 24.60 2.72 -9.70
CA LEU A 187 23.66 3.58 -10.40
C LEU A 187 23.97 5.07 -10.13
N GLY A 188 24.90 5.63 -10.90
CA GLY A 188 25.09 7.05 -11.16
C GLY A 188 25.29 8.02 -9.98
N PRO A 189 25.66 9.28 -10.23
CA PRO A 189 25.95 10.24 -9.17
C PRO A 189 24.68 10.53 -8.35
N SER A 190 24.85 10.37 -7.03
CA SER A 190 23.87 10.73 -6.02
C SER A 190 23.23 12.11 -6.29
N LEU A 191 21.91 12.14 -6.48
CA LEU A 191 21.13 13.37 -6.72
C LEU A 191 21.00 14.25 -5.47
N ILE A 192 21.50 13.78 -4.32
CA ILE A 192 21.50 14.49 -3.04
C ILE A 192 22.96 14.56 -2.54
N GLY A 193 23.84 15.29 -3.22
CA GLY A 193 25.22 15.52 -2.77
C GLY A 193 26.02 14.23 -2.46
N PRO A 194 27.21 14.31 -1.84
CA PRO A 194 27.97 13.13 -1.42
C PRO A 194 27.08 12.31 -0.47
N SER A 195 26.75 11.09 -0.91
CA SER A 195 25.76 10.18 -0.32
C SER A 195 25.82 10.14 1.21
N LEU A 196 24.81 10.69 1.86
CA LEU A 196 24.57 10.46 3.30
C LEU A 196 23.97 9.06 3.55
N ILE A 197 23.55 8.36 2.49
CA ILE A 197 23.09 6.99 2.52
C ILE A 197 24.26 6.14 2.07
N GLY A 198 24.73 5.27 2.94
CA GLY A 198 25.78 4.29 2.65
C GLY A 198 25.41 3.36 1.49
N PRO A 199 26.19 2.31 1.22
CA PRO A 199 25.88 1.34 0.16
C PRO A 199 24.46 0.81 0.35
N SER A 200 23.77 0.51 -0.76
CA SER A 200 22.44 -0.11 -0.74
C SER A 200 22.36 -1.19 0.34
N LEU A 201 21.35 -1.11 1.21
CA LEU A 201 21.15 -2.08 2.28
C LEU A 201 20.82 -3.46 1.72
N ILE A 202 20.10 -3.50 0.59
CA ILE A 202 19.73 -4.72 -0.15
C ILE A 202 19.73 -4.39 -1.64
N GLY A 203 20.07 -5.37 -2.49
CA GLY A 203 19.94 -5.26 -3.95
C GLY A 203 18.53 -5.68 -4.45
N PRO A 204 18.15 -5.33 -5.68
CA PRO A 204 16.88 -5.77 -6.27
C PRO A 204 16.68 -7.28 -6.26
N ALA A 205 17.73 -8.07 -6.36
CA ALA A 205 17.69 -9.53 -6.30
C ALA A 205 17.38 -10.10 -4.90
N GLU A 206 17.45 -9.28 -3.87
CA GLU A 206 17.20 -9.64 -2.47
C GLU A 206 15.77 -9.25 -2.02
N LEU A 207 14.98 -8.64 -2.90
CA LEU A 207 13.58 -8.34 -2.62
C LEU A 207 12.78 -9.62 -2.44
N ARG A 208 11.78 -9.55 -1.56
CA ARG A 208 10.89 -10.68 -1.28
C ARG A 208 10.08 -11.07 -2.54
N PRO A 209 9.86 -12.39 -2.76
CA PRO A 209 9.01 -12.86 -3.86
C PRO A 209 7.55 -12.41 -3.66
N VAL A 210 6.76 -12.43 -4.73
CA VAL A 210 5.35 -11.96 -4.73
C VAL A 210 4.44 -12.72 -3.76
N ASP A 211 4.75 -13.98 -3.50
CA ASP A 211 4.05 -14.88 -2.59
C ASP A 211 4.62 -14.88 -1.16
N ALA A 212 5.53 -13.94 -0.86
CA ALA A 212 6.09 -13.82 0.49
C ALA A 212 4.98 -13.69 1.55
N PRO A 213 5.14 -14.35 2.71
CA PRO A 213 4.16 -14.25 3.80
C PRO A 213 3.81 -12.80 4.13
N TRP A 214 2.53 -12.55 4.38
CA TRP A 214 2.02 -11.26 4.82
C TRP A 214 1.22 -11.41 6.12
N PRO A 215 1.91 -11.40 7.29
CA PRO A 215 1.28 -11.66 8.59
C PRO A 215 0.18 -10.66 8.97
N ASP A 216 0.33 -9.41 8.53
CA ASP A 216 -0.60 -8.33 8.86
C ASP A 216 -1.74 -8.17 7.83
N ARG A 217 -1.88 -9.08 6.86
CA ARG A 217 -2.98 -9.04 5.88
C ARG A 217 -4.32 -9.10 6.63
N PRO A 218 -5.20 -8.07 6.47
CA PRO A 218 -6.51 -8.11 7.10
C PRO A 218 -7.39 -9.23 6.50
N THR A 219 -8.15 -9.91 7.35
CA THR A 219 -9.07 -10.99 6.92
C THR A 219 -10.50 -10.77 7.39
N ARG A 220 -10.68 -10.10 8.53
CA ARG A 220 -11.99 -9.96 9.18
C ARG A 220 -13.04 -9.26 8.33
N PHE A 221 -12.65 -8.20 7.60
CA PHE A 221 -13.61 -7.50 6.75
C PHE A 221 -14.07 -8.37 5.57
N ALA A 222 -13.17 -9.14 4.98
CA ALA A 222 -13.51 -10.10 3.91
C ALA A 222 -14.45 -11.19 4.40
N ASP A 223 -14.24 -11.70 5.62
CA ASP A 223 -15.08 -12.72 6.26
C ASP A 223 -16.53 -12.21 6.45
N ARG A 224 -16.72 -10.92 6.75
CA ARG A 224 -18.04 -10.31 6.89
C ARG A 224 -18.82 -10.24 5.58
N ARG A 225 -18.14 -10.10 4.44
CA ARG A 225 -18.77 -10.03 3.10
C ARG A 225 -19.13 -11.40 2.55
N GLY A 226 -18.45 -12.47 2.99
CA GLY A 226 -18.75 -13.86 2.62
C GLY A 226 -19.83 -14.51 3.48
N GLY A 227 -20.18 -13.95 4.62
CA GLY A 227 -21.25 -14.40 5.51
C GLY A 227 -22.57 -13.78 5.12
N THR A 228 -23.64 -14.61 5.04
CA THR A 228 -25.02 -14.14 4.96
C THR A 228 -25.26 -13.16 6.14
N PRO A 229 -25.79 -11.95 5.91
CA PRO A 229 -26.11 -11.05 7.01
C PRO A 229 -27.09 -11.71 7.99
N PRO A 230 -26.98 -11.44 9.29
CA PRO A 230 -27.89 -11.98 10.31
C PRO A 230 -29.32 -11.48 10.11
#